data_8eb0ff7ee3167663946d9e20d8d3bf00
#
_entry.id   8eb0ff7ee3167663946d9e20d8d3bf00
#
_cell.length_a   1.000
_cell.length_b   1.000
_cell.length_c   1.000
_cell.angle_alpha   90.00
_cell.angle_beta   90.00
_cell.angle_gamma   90.00
#
_symmetry.space_group_name_H-M   'P 1'
#
loop_
_entity.id
_entity.type
_entity.pdbx_description
1 polymer ?
#
loop_
_entity_poly.entity_id
_entity_poly.type
_entity_poly.pdbx_seq_one_letter_code
_entity_poly.pdbx_strand_id
1 'polypeptide(L)'
;MFKLFKRKSKNPNSKQYKWEMARQMSNHHIRYVTEKIDDVDEVVGKNGGLNIRDDELIVFASADVIMRCKIEQMQAWELLSKDGVVITAPDLEHGGIERTIIVYYVYYR
;
A
#
# COMPACT_ATOMS: atom_id res chain seq x y z
N MET A 1 -4.98 -5.32 -31.63
CA MET A 1 -4.87 -4.98 -31.04
C MET A 1 -4.72 -5.06 -30.54
N PHE A 2 -4.67 -5.00 -30.11
CA PHE A 2 -4.46 -4.74 -29.36
C PHE A 2 -4.48 -4.92 -28.56
N LYS A 3 -4.28 -5.05 -28.25
CA LYS A 3 -4.26 -4.98 -27.44
C LYS A 3 -4.16 -5.06 -26.68
N LEU A 4 -4.09 -5.37 -26.64
CA LEU A 4 -4.03 -5.19 -25.85
C LEU A 4 -3.73 -5.09 -25.06
N PHE A 5 -3.59 -5.02 -25.23
CA PHE A 5 -3.14 -4.65 -24.29
C PHE A 5 -3.12 -5.22 -23.05
N LYS A 6 -2.33 -5.32 -22.43
CA LYS A 6 -2.25 -5.80 -21.30
C LYS A 6 -2.42 -4.89 -20.27
N ARG A 7 -3.48 -4.53 -19.93
CA ARG A 7 -3.73 -3.66 -18.94
C ARG A 7 -3.95 -4.33 -17.66
N LYS A 8 -3.69 -3.65 -16.50
CA LYS A 8 -4.15 -4.08 -15.21
C LYS A 8 -5.61 -4.34 -15.24
N SER A 9 -6.07 -5.33 -14.51
CA SER A 9 -7.47 -5.51 -14.28
C SER A 9 -8.04 -4.26 -13.62
N LYS A 10 -9.23 -3.86 -14.01
CA LYS A 10 -9.88 -2.72 -13.40
C LYS A 10 -10.63 -3.06 -12.14
N ASN A 11 -10.79 -4.34 -11.86
CA ASN A 11 -11.49 -4.78 -10.67
C ASN A 11 -10.52 -4.78 -9.49
N PRO A 12 -10.67 -3.86 -8.51
CA PRO A 12 -9.72 -3.79 -7.39
C PRO A 12 -9.78 -5.01 -6.47
N ASN A 13 -10.76 -5.89 -6.67
CA ASN A 13 -10.82 -7.14 -5.91
C ASN A 13 -10.15 -8.30 -6.63
N SER A 14 -9.68 -8.11 -7.86
CA SER A 14 -9.04 -9.20 -8.57
C SER A 14 -7.63 -9.42 -8.03
N LYS A 15 -7.22 -10.67 -8.01
CA LYS A 15 -5.89 -11.04 -7.56
C LYS A 15 -4.82 -10.34 -8.40
N GLN A 16 -5.03 -10.28 -9.71
CA GLN A 16 -4.08 -9.64 -10.61
C GLN A 16 -3.89 -8.18 -10.26
N TYR A 17 -4.98 -7.45 -10.02
CA TYR A 17 -4.91 -6.04 -9.68
C TYR A 17 -4.11 -5.85 -8.39
N LYS A 18 -4.41 -6.66 -7.37
CA LYS A 18 -3.75 -6.52 -6.08
C LYS A 18 -2.26 -6.76 -6.16
N TRP A 19 -1.85 -7.77 -6.92
CA TRP A 19 -0.43 -8.05 -7.10
C TRP A 19 0.28 -6.97 -7.90
N GLU A 20 -0.37 -6.43 -8.92
CA GLU A 20 0.23 -5.34 -9.69
C GLU A 20 0.36 -4.08 -8.85
N MET A 21 -0.64 -3.79 -8.02
CA MET A 21 -0.55 -2.66 -7.10
C MET A 21 0.61 -2.84 -6.12
N ALA A 22 0.77 -4.04 -5.58
CA ALA A 22 1.85 -4.32 -4.65
C ALA A 22 3.21 -4.12 -5.31
N ARG A 23 3.39 -4.62 -6.53
CA ARG A 23 4.65 -4.43 -7.25
C ARG A 23 4.92 -2.96 -7.53
N GLN A 24 3.90 -2.24 -7.93
CA GLN A 24 4.03 -0.82 -8.22
C GLN A 24 4.42 -0.05 -6.95
N MET A 25 3.77 -0.36 -5.84
CA MET A 25 4.09 0.28 -4.57
C MET A 25 5.51 0.00 -4.13
N SER A 26 6.00 -1.21 -4.36
CA SER A 26 7.32 -1.59 -3.89
C SER A 26 8.46 -0.87 -4.61
N ASN A 27 8.16 -0.18 -5.69
CA ASN A 27 9.15 0.63 -6.39
C ASN A 27 9.34 2.03 -5.81
N HIS A 28 8.57 2.37 -4.80
CA HIS A 28 8.60 3.71 -4.23
C HIS A 28 9.21 3.71 -2.83
N HIS A 29 9.85 4.81 -2.50
CA HIS A 29 10.24 5.08 -1.12
C HIS A 29 9.12 5.85 -0.45
N ILE A 30 8.96 5.63 0.83
CA ILE A 30 7.90 6.27 1.62
C ILE A 30 8.42 7.55 2.22
N ARG A 31 7.67 8.63 2.02
CA ARG A 31 7.93 9.89 2.71
C ARG A 31 7.32 9.85 4.10
N TYR A 32 6.05 9.48 4.21
CA TYR A 32 5.42 9.25 5.50
C TYR A 32 4.13 8.45 5.30
N VAL A 33 3.64 7.89 6.39
CA VAL A 33 2.41 7.11 6.44
C VAL A 33 1.47 7.76 7.44
N THR A 34 0.21 7.93 7.07
CA THR A 34 -0.80 8.42 7.99
C THR A 34 -1.88 7.38 8.20
N GLU A 35 -2.53 7.48 9.33
CA GLU A 35 -3.68 6.66 9.66
C GLU A 35 -4.71 7.56 10.33
N LYS A 36 -5.99 7.38 9.98
CA LYS A 36 -7.04 8.16 10.61
C LYS A 36 -7.39 7.53 11.94
N ILE A 37 -7.15 8.25 13.00
CA ILE A 37 -7.42 7.82 14.36
C ILE A 37 -8.34 8.85 14.98
N ASP A 38 -9.56 8.42 15.37
CA ASP A 38 -10.57 9.31 15.94
C ASP A 38 -10.82 10.52 15.03
N ASP A 39 -10.96 10.23 13.73
CA ASP A 39 -11.24 11.24 12.69
C ASP A 39 -10.12 12.25 12.47
N VAL A 40 -8.94 12.00 13.01
CA VAL A 40 -7.77 12.85 12.82
C VAL A 40 -6.71 12.03 12.08
N ASP A 41 -6.14 12.59 11.02
CA ASP A 41 -5.05 11.94 10.31
C ASP A 41 -3.77 12.13 11.09
N GLU A 42 -3.17 11.03 11.53
CA GLU A 42 -1.94 11.06 12.30
C GLU A 42 -0.83 10.40 11.54
N VAL A 43 0.37 10.98 11.62
CA VAL A 43 1.55 10.38 11.00
C VAL A 43 2.02 9.25 11.91
N VAL A 44 2.01 8.03 11.37
CA VAL A 44 2.40 6.86 12.14
C VAL A 44 3.79 6.36 11.76
N GLY A 45 4.41 6.92 10.73
CA GLY A 45 5.77 6.58 10.36
C GLY A 45 6.30 7.49 9.29
N LYS A 46 7.62 7.63 9.22
CA LYS A 46 8.30 8.45 8.23
C LYS A 46 9.50 7.71 7.67
N ASN A 47 9.83 8.01 6.42
CA ASN A 47 11.05 7.50 5.78
C ASN A 47 11.13 5.98 5.81
N GLY A 48 10.62 5.37 4.79
CA GLY A 48 10.64 3.92 4.71
C GLY A 48 10.41 3.42 3.31
N GLY A 49 9.82 2.26 3.23
CA GLY A 49 9.56 1.62 1.95
C GLY A 49 8.49 0.56 2.08
N LEU A 50 8.21 -0.06 0.94
CA LEU A 50 7.29 -1.18 0.87
C LEU A 50 8.04 -2.34 0.25
N ASN A 51 7.77 -3.53 0.75
CA ASN A 51 8.48 -4.71 0.31
C ASN A 51 7.49 -5.85 0.14
N ILE A 52 7.74 -6.69 -0.85
CA ILE A 52 6.96 -7.90 -1.06
C ILE A 52 7.80 -9.07 -0.57
N ARG A 53 7.20 -9.89 0.28
CA ARG A 53 7.86 -11.07 0.80
C ARG A 53 6.86 -12.20 0.74
N ASP A 54 7.15 -13.18 -0.10
CA ASP A 54 6.22 -14.26 -0.40
C ASP A 54 4.90 -13.68 -0.91
N ASP A 55 3.80 -13.87 -0.21
CA ASP A 55 2.51 -13.34 -0.61
C ASP A 55 2.05 -12.15 0.27
N GLU A 56 3.00 -11.52 0.94
CA GLU A 56 2.70 -10.43 1.87
C GLU A 56 3.34 -9.13 1.41
N LEU A 57 2.63 -8.05 1.69
CA LEU A 57 3.16 -6.70 1.54
C LEU A 57 3.54 -6.18 2.92
N ILE A 58 4.76 -5.68 3.03
CA ILE A 58 5.28 -5.12 4.28
C ILE A 58 5.50 -3.64 4.08
N VAL A 59 4.84 -2.83 4.90
CA VAL A 59 5.01 -1.39 4.92
C VAL A 59 5.85 -1.05 6.14
N PHE A 60 7.01 -0.45 5.91
CA PHE A 60 7.89 -0.10 7.02
C PHE A 60 8.29 1.35 6.93
N ALA A 61 8.40 1.99 8.09
CA ALA A 61 8.77 3.39 8.20
C ALA A 61 9.22 3.63 9.64
N SER A 62 10.07 4.64 9.82
CA SER A 62 10.61 4.96 11.15
C SER A 62 11.33 3.75 11.77
N ALA A 63 11.98 2.95 10.91
CA ALA A 63 12.70 1.75 11.33
C ALA A 63 11.78 0.71 12.01
N ASP A 64 10.53 0.67 11.61
CA ASP A 64 9.55 -0.25 12.20
C ASP A 64 8.60 -0.75 11.12
N VAL A 65 7.99 -1.90 11.36
CA VAL A 65 6.94 -2.42 10.48
C VAL A 65 5.63 -1.76 10.89
N ILE A 66 5.10 -0.92 10.00
CA ILE A 66 3.86 -0.21 10.26
C ILE A 66 2.67 -1.13 10.01
N MET A 67 2.76 -1.94 8.96
CA MET A 67 1.68 -2.86 8.58
C MET A 67 2.27 -4.01 7.78
N ARG A 68 1.73 -5.20 7.98
CA ARG A 68 2.05 -6.37 7.19
C ARG A 68 0.75 -7.06 6.84
N CYS A 69 0.50 -7.29 5.57
CA CYS A 69 -0.77 -7.85 5.15
C CYS A 69 -0.58 -8.81 3.98
N LYS A 70 -1.54 -9.70 3.83
CA LYS A 70 -1.60 -10.58 2.65
C LYS A 70 -2.02 -9.75 1.46
N ILE A 71 -1.28 -9.86 0.37
CA ILE A 71 -1.59 -9.09 -0.84
C ILE A 71 -3.01 -9.39 -1.32
N GLU A 72 -3.43 -10.64 -1.23
CA GLU A 72 -4.75 -11.02 -1.71
C GLU A 72 -5.88 -10.57 -0.81
N GLN A 73 -5.57 -10.12 0.40
CA GLN A 73 -6.57 -9.57 1.32
C GLN A 73 -6.56 -8.06 1.38
N MET A 74 -5.66 -7.46 0.65
CA MET A 74 -5.48 -6.03 0.64
C MET A 74 -6.44 -5.37 -0.34
N GLN A 75 -6.93 -4.19 0.01
CA GLN A 75 -7.58 -3.29 -0.92
C GLN A 75 -6.72 -2.05 -1.02
N ALA A 76 -6.32 -1.69 -2.22
CA ALA A 76 -5.42 -0.58 -2.40
C ALA A 76 -5.78 0.18 -3.67
N TRP A 77 -5.68 1.49 -3.61
CA TRP A 77 -5.85 2.32 -4.79
C TRP A 77 -5.03 3.59 -4.64
N GLU A 78 -4.62 4.06 -5.78
CA GLU A 78 -3.74 5.21 -5.89
C GLU A 78 -4.50 6.49 -5.57
N LEU A 79 -3.84 7.44 -4.92
CA LEU A 79 -4.41 8.76 -4.73
C LEU A 79 -4.55 9.46 -6.08
N LEU A 80 -5.51 10.36 -6.18
CA LEU A 80 -5.72 11.10 -7.43
C LEU A 80 -4.48 11.90 -7.82
N SER A 81 -3.74 12.39 -6.84
CA SER A 81 -2.51 13.13 -7.08
C SER A 81 -1.36 12.23 -7.51
N LYS A 82 -1.51 10.92 -7.38
CA LYS A 82 -0.52 9.91 -7.75
C LYS A 82 0.75 9.94 -6.92
N ASP A 83 0.72 10.62 -5.79
CA ASP A 83 1.88 10.68 -4.90
C ASP A 83 1.70 9.79 -3.68
N GLY A 84 0.77 8.85 -3.74
CA GLY A 84 0.56 7.93 -2.66
C GLY A 84 -0.51 6.90 -2.95
N VAL A 85 -0.78 6.08 -1.95
CA VAL A 85 -1.73 4.97 -2.08
C VAL A 85 -2.47 4.79 -0.75
N VAL A 86 -3.74 4.43 -0.85
CA VAL A 86 -4.55 4.06 0.30
C VAL A 86 -4.55 2.54 0.38
N ILE A 87 -4.26 1.98 1.54
CA ILE A 87 -4.22 0.53 1.75
C ILE A 87 -5.14 0.17 2.92
N THR A 88 -6.07 -0.74 2.67
CA THR A 88 -6.93 -1.30 3.70
C THR A 88 -6.73 -2.80 3.71
N ALA A 89 -6.39 -3.35 4.85
CA ALA A 89 -6.16 -4.79 4.97
C ALA A 89 -6.10 -5.21 6.44
N PRO A 90 -6.33 -6.51 6.72
CA PRO A 90 -6.03 -7.03 8.05
C PRO A 90 -4.52 -6.95 8.29
N ASP A 91 -4.14 -6.35 9.39
CA ASP A 91 -2.74 -6.13 9.71
C ASP A 91 -2.21 -7.29 10.55
N LEU A 92 -1.43 -8.14 9.92
CA LEU A 92 -0.89 -9.33 10.57
C LEU A 92 0.12 -9.01 11.67
N GLU A 93 0.69 -7.83 11.59
CA GLU A 93 1.64 -7.40 12.61
C GLU A 93 0.94 -6.99 13.90
N HIS A 94 -0.33 -6.66 13.82
CA HIS A 94 -1.09 -6.14 14.94
C HIS A 94 -2.38 -6.93 15.17
N GLY A 95 -2.29 -8.26 15.11
CA GLY A 95 -3.39 -9.13 15.49
C GLY A 95 -4.46 -9.34 14.43
N GLY A 96 -4.19 -8.96 13.18
CA GLY A 96 -5.15 -9.17 12.10
C GLY A 96 -6.30 -8.18 12.08
N ILE A 97 -6.20 -7.11 12.84
CA ILE A 97 -7.22 -6.07 12.85
C ILE A 97 -7.14 -5.31 11.53
N GLU A 98 -8.29 -5.05 10.93
CA GLU A 98 -8.33 -4.28 9.69
C GLU A 98 -7.95 -2.83 9.95
N ARG A 99 -7.02 -2.34 9.14
CA ARG A 99 -6.56 -0.96 9.22
C ARG A 99 -6.55 -0.33 7.85
N THR A 100 -6.73 0.97 7.82
CA THR A 100 -6.60 1.76 6.61
C THR A 100 -5.52 2.80 6.83
N ILE A 101 -4.48 2.72 6.00
CA ILE A 101 -3.38 3.68 6.06
C ILE A 101 -3.25 4.36 4.71
N ILE A 102 -2.65 5.55 4.72
CA ILE A 102 -2.31 6.26 3.49
C ILE A 102 -0.80 6.40 3.47
N VAL A 103 -0.19 5.88 2.42
CA VAL A 103 1.25 5.91 2.24
C VAL A 103 1.57 6.99 1.23
N TYR A 104 2.40 7.96 1.61
CA TYR A 104 2.82 9.04 0.72
C TYR A 104 4.24 8.79 0.25
N TYR A 105 4.44 8.88 -1.05
CA TYR A 105 5.73 8.58 -1.67
C TYR A 105 6.66 9.77 -1.66
N VAL A 106 7.96 9.48 -1.72
CA VAL A 106 8.96 10.51 -1.93
C VAL A 106 8.86 10.97 -3.38
N TYR A 107 8.89 12.28 -3.55
CA TYR A 107 8.92 12.86 -4.88
C TYR A 107 10.31 12.73 -5.47
N TYR A 108 10.36 12.29 -6.72
CA TYR A 108 11.58 12.34 -7.52
C TYR A 108 11.37 13.32 -8.64
N ARG A 109 12.35 14.12 -8.87
CA ARG A 109 12.29 15.10 -9.92
C ARG A 109 13.20 14.75 -11.05
#